data_8cf64897817b90ae56021ad6a128598d
#
_entry.id   8cf64897817b90ae56021ad6a128598d
#
_cell.length_a   1.000
_cell.length_b   1.000
_cell.length_c   1.000
_cell.angle_alpha   90.00
_cell.angle_beta   90.00
_cell.angle_gamma   90.00
#
_symmetry.space_group_name_H-M   'P 1'
#
loop_
_entity.id
_entity.type
_entity.pdbx_description
1 polymer ?
#
loop_
_entity_poly.entity_id
_entity_poly.type
_entity_poly.pdbx_seq_one_letter_code
_entity_poly.pdbx_strand_id
1 'polypeptide(L)'
;MNTHNLCCIGHITLDKIVTPKRTLHMPGGTSFYFAHGMSKLDTSDFLLVTALAVSEMDAVEEIRRKGIDVKVLPSTHSVYFENTYGENQNNRTQRVLAKADPFTVEGLQDVDARIYHLGSLLADDFSLDVIKYLSSKLTLTRPK
;
A
#
# COMPACT_ATOMS: atom_id res chain seq x y z
N MET A 1 12.67 -0.99 -19.74
CA MET A 1 11.97 -1.01 -18.44
C MET A 1 12.73 -0.15 -17.46
N ASN A 2 12.01 0.74 -16.80
CA ASN A 2 12.64 1.64 -15.84
C ASN A 2 12.75 0.97 -14.48
N THR A 3 13.97 0.82 -13.97
CA THR A 3 14.20 0.34 -12.60
C THR A 3 14.10 1.53 -11.65
N HIS A 4 13.24 1.43 -10.66
CA HIS A 4 13.11 2.42 -9.61
C HIS A 4 14.14 2.18 -8.51
N ASN A 5 14.57 3.22 -7.82
CA ASN A 5 15.43 3.05 -6.65
C ASN A 5 14.65 2.44 -5.49
N LEU A 6 13.41 2.88 -5.29
CA LEU A 6 12.58 2.43 -4.18
C LEU A 6 11.19 2.09 -4.69
N CYS A 7 10.71 0.91 -4.32
CA CYS A 7 9.33 0.49 -4.56
C CYS A 7 8.68 0.15 -3.22
N CYS A 8 7.58 0.80 -2.92
CA CYS A 8 6.72 0.44 -1.80
C CYS A 8 5.57 -0.41 -2.33
N ILE A 9 5.36 -1.58 -1.73
CA ILE A 9 4.25 -2.47 -2.10
C ILE A 9 3.36 -2.63 -0.87
N GLY A 10 2.10 -2.24 -0.99
CA GLY A 10 1.14 -2.38 0.10
C GLY A 10 -0.22 -1.85 -0.27
N HIS A 11 -1.23 -2.31 0.44
CA HIS A 11 -2.61 -1.93 0.20
C HIS A 11 -2.90 -0.53 0.72
N ILE A 12 -3.47 0.33 -0.14
CA ILE A 12 -4.17 1.52 0.33
C ILE A 12 -5.51 1.04 0.88
N THR A 13 -5.84 1.47 2.08
CA THR A 13 -7.05 1.03 2.76
C THR A 13 -8.16 2.05 2.67
N LEU A 14 -9.37 1.59 2.90
CA LEU A 14 -10.49 2.43 3.30
C LEU A 14 -10.63 2.28 4.81
N ASP A 15 -10.55 3.38 5.53
CA ASP A 15 -10.66 3.38 6.99
C ASP A 15 -11.94 4.10 7.39
N LYS A 16 -12.77 3.38 8.16
CA LYS A 16 -13.93 3.95 8.84
C LYS A 16 -13.50 4.34 10.25
N ILE A 17 -13.53 5.62 10.52
CA ILE A 17 -13.12 6.18 11.81
C ILE A 17 -14.38 6.52 12.60
N VAL A 18 -14.58 5.83 13.71
CA VAL A 18 -15.73 6.02 14.59
C VAL A 18 -15.26 6.66 15.90
N THR A 19 -15.82 7.82 16.21
CA THR A 19 -15.58 8.51 17.48
C THR A 19 -16.93 8.77 18.15
N PRO A 20 -16.95 9.17 19.44
CA PRO A 20 -18.23 9.52 20.10
C PRO A 20 -18.98 10.65 19.41
N LYS A 21 -18.29 11.47 18.61
CA LYS A 21 -18.89 12.66 17.99
C LYS A 21 -19.30 12.44 16.53
N ARG A 22 -18.61 11.55 15.79
CA ARG A 22 -18.87 11.38 14.35
C ARG A 22 -18.24 10.11 13.80
N THR A 23 -18.69 9.78 12.59
CA THR A 23 -18.10 8.71 11.77
C THR A 23 -17.56 9.33 10.48
N LEU A 24 -16.32 9.00 10.13
CA LEU A 24 -15.66 9.44 8.90
C LEU A 24 -15.15 8.25 8.13
N HIS A 25 -15.04 8.41 6.81
CA HIS A 25 -14.34 7.47 5.94
C HIS A 25 -13.17 8.19 5.29
N MET A 26 -11.99 7.57 5.28
CA MET A 26 -10.80 8.16 4.71
C MET A 26 -9.85 7.06 4.23
N PRO A 27 -9.00 7.35 3.23
CA PRO A 27 -7.96 6.41 2.86
C PRO A 27 -6.90 6.31 3.96
N GLY A 28 -6.24 5.17 4.02
CA GLY A 28 -5.18 4.93 4.99
C GLY A 28 -4.26 3.80 4.57
N GLY A 29 -3.62 3.20 5.54
CA GLY A 29 -2.66 2.13 5.35
C GLY A 29 -1.22 2.63 5.31
N THR A 30 -0.31 1.75 5.66
CA THR A 30 1.13 2.06 5.74
C THR A 30 1.65 2.64 4.43
N SER A 31 1.28 2.03 3.30
CA SER A 31 1.73 2.45 1.98
C SER A 31 1.20 3.82 1.56
N PHE A 32 -0.04 4.13 1.96
CA PHE A 32 -0.63 5.44 1.71
C PHE A 32 0.17 6.54 2.41
N TYR A 33 0.44 6.37 3.70
CA TYR A 33 1.21 7.35 4.47
C TYR A 33 2.67 7.40 4.03
N PHE A 34 3.26 6.26 3.69
CA PHE A 34 4.61 6.20 3.15
C PHE A 34 4.74 7.03 1.86
N ALA A 35 3.79 6.87 0.95
CA ALA A 35 3.79 7.63 -0.31
C ALA A 35 3.63 9.14 -0.08
N HIS A 36 2.75 9.53 0.84
CA HIS A 36 2.61 10.94 1.20
C HIS A 36 3.87 11.51 1.84
N GLY A 37 4.55 10.72 2.68
CA GLY A 37 5.86 11.11 3.23
C GLY A 37 6.88 11.28 2.13
N MET A 38 6.96 10.31 1.21
CA MET A 38 7.89 10.38 0.07
C MET A 38 7.62 11.57 -0.84
N SER A 39 6.38 12.04 -0.94
CA SER A 39 6.04 13.20 -1.76
C SER A 39 6.73 14.49 -1.30
N LYS A 40 7.26 14.52 -0.10
CA LYS A 40 8.04 15.65 0.45
C LYS A 40 9.53 15.53 0.15
N LEU A 41 9.96 14.44 -0.47
CA LEU A 41 11.33 14.15 -0.82
C LEU A 41 11.44 14.09 -2.34
N ASP A 42 12.57 13.60 -2.86
CA ASP A 42 12.72 13.35 -4.29
C ASP A 42 11.95 12.08 -4.67
N THR A 43 10.94 12.22 -5.52
CA THR A 43 10.06 11.13 -5.95
C THR A 43 10.37 10.58 -7.34
N SER A 44 11.42 11.08 -7.99
CA SER A 44 11.72 10.74 -9.39
C SER A 44 11.95 9.25 -9.61
N ASP A 45 12.40 8.53 -8.59
CA ASP A 45 12.73 7.10 -8.63
C ASP A 45 11.91 6.26 -7.65
N PHE A 46 10.72 6.73 -7.29
CA PHE A 46 9.82 6.03 -6.37
C PHE A 46 8.61 5.46 -7.10
N LEU A 47 8.29 4.20 -6.85
CA LEU A 47 7.09 3.53 -7.35
C LEU A 47 6.27 3.02 -6.18
N LEU A 48 4.99 3.31 -6.15
CA LEU A 48 4.03 2.69 -5.27
C LEU A 48 3.26 1.61 -6.03
N VAL A 49 3.23 0.39 -5.49
CA VAL A 49 2.39 -0.70 -6.00
C VAL A 49 1.32 -0.97 -4.96
N THR A 50 0.06 -0.92 -5.36
CA THR A 50 -1.07 -1.15 -4.48
C THR A 50 -2.15 -1.97 -5.16
N ALA A 51 -3.09 -2.44 -4.38
CA ALA A 51 -4.31 -3.09 -4.87
C ALA A 51 -5.47 -2.61 -4.00
N LEU A 52 -6.53 -2.16 -4.64
CA LEU A 52 -7.73 -1.66 -3.97
C LEU A 52 -8.93 -1.76 -4.92
N ALA A 53 -10.12 -1.61 -4.35
CA ALA A 53 -11.33 -1.58 -5.16
C ALA A 53 -11.39 -0.32 -6.03
N VAL A 54 -12.03 -0.45 -7.19
CA VAL A 54 -12.19 0.66 -8.14
C VAL A 54 -12.88 1.87 -7.48
N SER A 55 -13.79 1.62 -6.55
CA SER A 55 -14.49 2.69 -5.82
C SER A 55 -13.57 3.61 -5.03
N GLU A 56 -12.33 3.18 -4.70
CA GLU A 56 -11.37 3.92 -3.90
C GLU A 56 -10.23 4.53 -4.73
N MET A 57 -10.37 4.57 -6.05
CA MET A 57 -9.30 5.09 -6.94
C MET A 57 -8.96 6.56 -6.71
N ASP A 58 -9.84 7.35 -6.09
CA ASP A 58 -9.55 8.74 -5.76
C ASP A 58 -8.29 8.88 -4.90
N ALA A 59 -8.04 7.93 -4.00
CA ALA A 59 -6.84 7.93 -3.17
C ALA A 59 -5.57 7.77 -4.02
N VAL A 60 -5.64 6.94 -5.07
CA VAL A 60 -4.53 6.75 -6.02
C VAL A 60 -4.29 8.03 -6.83
N GLU A 61 -5.35 8.64 -7.32
CA GLU A 61 -5.25 9.86 -8.12
C GLU A 61 -4.64 11.01 -7.30
N GLU A 62 -4.97 11.09 -6.02
CA GLU A 62 -4.36 12.07 -5.12
C GLU A 62 -2.84 11.89 -5.04
N ILE A 63 -2.37 10.65 -4.91
CA ILE A 63 -0.94 10.35 -4.87
C ILE A 63 -0.28 10.66 -6.20
N ARG A 64 -0.91 10.31 -7.32
CA ARG A 64 -0.40 10.61 -8.66
C ARG A 64 -0.25 12.11 -8.91
N ARG A 65 -1.18 12.91 -8.41
CA ARG A 65 -1.10 14.38 -8.52
C ARG A 65 0.12 14.96 -7.79
N LYS A 66 0.67 14.23 -6.84
CA LYS A 66 1.91 14.63 -6.15
C LYS A 66 3.18 14.21 -6.88
N GLY A 67 3.06 13.65 -8.08
CA GLY A 67 4.19 13.27 -8.92
C GLY A 67 4.72 11.87 -8.65
N ILE A 68 3.96 11.01 -7.97
CA ILE A 68 4.36 9.64 -7.65
C ILE A 68 3.78 8.68 -8.68
N ASP A 69 4.62 7.79 -9.22
CA ASP A 69 4.17 6.71 -10.07
C ASP A 69 3.46 5.66 -9.21
N VAL A 70 2.25 5.27 -9.64
CA VAL A 70 1.46 4.27 -8.94
C VAL A 70 1.03 3.19 -9.93
N LYS A 71 1.37 1.94 -9.61
CA LYS A 71 0.84 0.76 -10.27
C LYS A 71 -0.27 0.18 -9.43
N VAL A 72 -1.47 0.06 -10.01
CA VAL A 72 -2.62 -0.51 -9.33
C VAL A 72 -2.85 -1.92 -9.87
N LEU A 73 -2.83 -2.90 -8.97
CA LEU A 73 -3.21 -4.28 -9.29
C LEU A 73 -4.70 -4.45 -9.06
N PRO A 74 -5.37 -5.31 -9.87
CA PRO A 74 -6.80 -5.51 -9.72
C PRO A 74 -7.13 -6.15 -8.37
N SER A 75 -8.21 -5.67 -7.74
CA SER A 75 -8.75 -6.26 -6.52
C SER A 75 -10.25 -6.01 -6.48
N THR A 76 -11.01 -7.02 -6.05
CA THR A 76 -12.46 -6.89 -5.89
C THR A 76 -12.80 -5.95 -4.74
N HIS A 77 -12.03 -6.01 -3.67
CA HIS A 77 -12.23 -5.21 -2.46
C HIS A 77 -10.97 -4.44 -2.10
N SER A 78 -11.15 -3.33 -1.40
CA SER A 78 -10.07 -2.69 -0.64
C SER A 78 -9.96 -3.35 0.72
N VAL A 79 -8.78 -3.26 1.34
CA VAL A 79 -8.69 -3.51 2.78
C VAL A 79 -9.54 -2.44 3.47
N TYR A 80 -10.52 -2.89 4.24
CA TYR A 80 -11.47 -2.01 4.91
C TYR A 80 -11.38 -2.22 6.42
N PHE A 81 -10.90 -1.21 7.11
CA PHE A 81 -10.80 -1.21 8.56
C PHE A 81 -11.88 -0.34 9.19
N GLU A 82 -12.38 -0.80 10.34
CA GLU A 82 -13.16 0.05 11.23
C GLU A 82 -12.34 0.32 12.49
N ASN A 83 -11.99 1.57 12.70
CA ASN A 83 -11.25 2.03 13.86
C ASN A 83 -12.19 2.81 14.76
N THR A 84 -12.46 2.27 15.94
CA THR A 84 -13.35 2.87 16.92
C THR A 84 -12.53 3.43 18.08
N TYR A 85 -12.69 4.72 18.31
CA TYR A 85 -12.06 5.44 19.42
C TYR A 85 -13.12 5.80 20.46
N GLY A 86 -12.78 5.62 21.73
CA GLY A 86 -13.59 6.13 22.82
C GLY A 86 -13.29 7.58 23.14
N GLU A 87 -13.77 8.06 24.29
CA GLU A 87 -13.45 9.41 24.77
C GLU A 87 -11.94 9.60 24.94
N ASN A 88 -11.24 8.56 25.40
CA ASN A 88 -9.78 8.53 25.41
C ASN A 88 -9.28 8.03 24.05
N GLN A 89 -8.70 8.94 23.27
CA GLN A 89 -8.23 8.65 21.91
C GLN A 89 -7.03 7.69 21.88
N ASN A 90 -6.42 7.39 23.02
CA ASN A 90 -5.37 6.38 23.09
C ASN A 90 -5.94 4.96 23.08
N ASN A 91 -7.24 4.80 23.32
CA ASN A 91 -7.92 3.51 23.26
C ASN A 91 -8.59 3.33 21.91
N ARG A 92 -8.14 2.37 21.14
CA ARG A 92 -8.67 2.07 19.81
C ARG A 92 -9.03 0.60 19.71
N THR A 93 -10.21 0.32 19.18
CA THR A 93 -10.61 -1.01 18.74
C THR A 93 -10.59 -1.03 17.22
N GLN A 94 -9.97 -2.04 16.64
CA GLN A 94 -9.87 -2.17 15.18
C GLN A 94 -10.48 -3.48 14.73
N ARG A 95 -11.32 -3.41 13.68
CA ARG A 95 -11.89 -4.59 13.01
C ARG A 95 -11.58 -4.54 11.54
N VAL A 96 -11.34 -5.72 10.95
CA VAL A 96 -11.18 -5.88 9.50
C VAL A 96 -12.55 -6.20 8.93
N LEU A 97 -13.12 -5.30 8.13
CA LEU A 97 -14.43 -5.47 7.52
C LEU A 97 -14.34 -6.12 6.14
N ALA A 98 -13.25 -5.90 5.42
CA ALA A 98 -12.99 -6.53 4.12
C ALA A 98 -11.49 -6.61 3.88
N LYS A 99 -11.09 -7.54 3.01
CA LYS A 99 -9.70 -7.72 2.59
C LYS A 99 -9.56 -7.51 1.09
N ALA A 100 -8.46 -6.91 0.68
CA ALA A 100 -8.06 -6.85 -0.72
C ALA A 100 -7.41 -8.16 -1.14
N ASP A 101 -7.30 -8.37 -2.45
CA ASP A 101 -6.57 -9.51 -2.99
C ASP A 101 -5.10 -9.42 -2.56
N PRO A 102 -4.47 -10.54 -2.18
CA PRO A 102 -3.05 -10.57 -1.86
C PRO A 102 -2.20 -10.20 -3.07
N PHE A 103 -0.98 -9.73 -2.83
CA PHE A 103 -0.01 -9.53 -3.90
C PHE A 103 0.50 -10.88 -4.40
N THR A 104 0.69 -10.97 -5.71
CA THR A 104 1.08 -12.22 -6.38
C THR A 104 2.40 -12.03 -7.14
N VAL A 105 3.10 -13.14 -7.39
CA VAL A 105 4.29 -13.13 -8.23
C VAL A 105 3.97 -12.60 -9.63
N GLU A 106 2.85 -13.05 -10.21
CA GLU A 106 2.42 -12.60 -11.53
C GLU A 106 2.18 -11.10 -11.60
N GLY A 107 1.55 -10.55 -10.56
CA GLY A 107 1.27 -9.11 -10.48
C GLY A 107 2.52 -8.25 -10.35
N LEU A 108 3.61 -8.83 -9.86
CA LEU A 108 4.85 -8.12 -9.59
C LEU A 108 5.96 -8.37 -10.62
N GLN A 109 5.68 -9.11 -11.69
CA GLN A 109 6.69 -9.45 -12.69
C GLN A 109 7.31 -8.24 -13.38
N ASP A 110 6.52 -7.19 -13.60
CA ASP A 110 6.97 -5.97 -14.29
C ASP A 110 7.56 -4.92 -13.33
N VAL A 111 7.66 -5.26 -12.05
CA VAL A 111 8.11 -4.33 -11.02
C VAL A 111 9.58 -4.59 -10.70
N ASP A 112 10.44 -3.60 -10.96
CA ASP A 112 11.86 -3.68 -10.70
C ASP A 112 12.29 -2.50 -9.83
N ALA A 113 13.02 -2.80 -8.76
CA ALA A 113 13.54 -1.78 -7.87
C ALA A 113 14.83 -2.26 -7.18
N ARG A 114 15.60 -1.32 -6.68
CA ARG A 114 16.78 -1.61 -5.88
C ARG A 114 16.42 -1.95 -4.43
N ILE A 115 15.35 -1.34 -3.94
CA ILE A 115 14.85 -1.55 -2.58
C ILE A 115 13.35 -1.77 -2.68
N TYR A 116 12.86 -2.84 -2.04
CA TYR A 116 11.44 -3.09 -1.87
C TYR A 116 11.06 -2.87 -0.42
N HIS A 117 10.14 -1.93 -0.19
CA HIS A 117 9.53 -1.70 1.12
C HIS A 117 8.16 -2.37 1.13
N LEU A 118 7.99 -3.38 1.99
CA LEU A 118 6.74 -4.14 2.07
C LEU A 118 5.88 -3.57 3.18
N GLY A 119 4.81 -2.88 2.79
CA GLY A 119 3.86 -2.26 3.71
C GLY A 119 2.74 -3.22 4.09
N SER A 120 3.09 -4.33 4.75
CA SER A 120 2.12 -5.34 5.15
C SER A 120 1.19 -4.85 6.24
N LEU A 121 -0.10 -5.13 6.10
CA LEU A 121 -1.13 -4.81 7.08
C LEU A 121 -1.75 -6.07 7.68
N LEU A 122 -1.92 -7.09 6.84
CA LEU A 122 -2.53 -8.36 7.22
C LEU A 122 -1.55 -9.49 6.93
N ALA A 123 -1.67 -10.58 7.64
CA ALA A 123 -0.71 -11.69 7.59
C ALA A 123 -0.61 -12.33 6.19
N ASP A 124 -1.66 -12.27 5.40
CA ASP A 124 -1.74 -12.88 4.07
C ASP A 124 -1.53 -11.89 2.92
N ASP A 125 -1.12 -10.65 3.19
CA ASP A 125 -0.82 -9.67 2.13
C ASP A 125 0.30 -10.16 1.21
N PHE A 126 1.34 -10.75 1.80
CA PHE A 126 2.50 -11.27 1.09
C PHE A 126 2.73 -12.73 1.47
N SER A 127 2.71 -13.62 0.48
CA SER A 127 3.12 -15.00 0.68
C SER A 127 4.65 -15.09 0.76
N LEU A 128 5.14 -16.21 1.29
CA LEU A 128 6.58 -16.48 1.29
C LEU A 128 7.14 -16.54 -0.14
N ASP A 129 6.35 -17.06 -1.10
CA ASP A 129 6.76 -17.11 -2.51
C ASP A 129 6.98 -15.73 -3.10
N VAL A 130 6.13 -14.76 -2.77
CA VAL A 130 6.29 -13.38 -3.22
C VAL A 130 7.57 -12.78 -2.64
N ILE A 131 7.84 -13.00 -1.37
CA ILE A 131 9.04 -12.48 -0.71
C ILE A 131 10.30 -13.08 -1.33
N LYS A 132 10.30 -14.40 -1.58
CA LYS A 132 11.41 -15.08 -2.24
C LYS A 132 11.63 -14.55 -3.66
N TYR A 133 10.54 -14.32 -4.39
CA TYR A 133 10.59 -13.78 -5.74
C TYR A 133 11.25 -12.40 -5.77
N LEU A 134 10.81 -11.50 -4.92
CA LEU A 134 11.38 -10.15 -4.84
C LEU A 134 12.84 -10.19 -4.42
N SER A 135 13.21 -11.07 -3.49
CA SER A 135 14.59 -11.26 -3.07
C SER A 135 15.46 -11.75 -4.24
N SER A 136 14.96 -12.65 -5.08
CA SER A 136 15.70 -13.15 -6.25
C SER A 136 15.94 -12.04 -7.28
N LYS A 137 15.00 -11.14 -7.45
CA LYS A 137 15.16 -9.97 -8.35
C LYS A 137 16.27 -9.04 -7.86
N LEU A 138 16.38 -8.84 -6.56
CA LEU A 138 17.44 -8.01 -5.98
C LEU A 138 18.83 -8.59 -6.25
N THR A 139 18.96 -9.90 -6.19
CA THR A 139 20.23 -10.59 -6.46
C THR A 139 20.71 -10.35 -7.90
N LEU A 140 19.78 -10.29 -8.85
CA LEU A 140 20.08 -10.05 -10.27
C LEU A 140 20.42 -8.59 -10.57
N THR A 141 19.91 -7.64 -9.79
CA THR A 141 20.06 -6.21 -10.02
C THR A 141 21.20 -5.55 -9.26
N ARG A 142 21.81 -6.26 -8.29
CA ARG A 142 22.95 -5.72 -7.54
C ARG A 142 24.21 -5.76 -8.36
N PRO A 143 24.97 -4.67 -8.46
CA PRO A 143 26.34 -4.73 -8.98
C PRO A 143 27.18 -5.63 -8.07
N LYS A 144 27.96 -6.49 -8.68
CA LYS A 144 28.91 -7.35 -7.95
C LYS A 144 30.04 -6.52 -7.37
#